data_78794a1d752f9daed4958e8ca85d66d4
#
_entry.id   78794a1d752f9daed4958e8ca85d66d4
#
_cell.length_a   1.000
_cell.length_b   1.000
_cell.length_c   1.000
_cell.angle_alpha   90.00
_cell.angle_beta   90.00
_cell.angle_gamma   90.00
#
_symmetry.space_group_name_H-M   'P 1'
#
loop_
_entity.id
_entity.type
_entity.pdbx_description
1 polymer ?
#
loop_
_entity_poly.entity_id
_entity_poly.type
_entity_poly.pdbx_seq_one_letter_code
_entity_poly.pdbx_strand_id
1 'polypeptide(L)'
;MPLPISAGPSAGENTVSISELIELTNDLRTSAAEKINGIQRVTGSLRMLALNAMIESARAGTHGRGFSVVAAEVREIAANVGLISEQLQKELTAQIDSLSAHTQSMANAAMGTRMVDLALNAIEIIDRNLYERTCDVRWWATDSAVVDCAGNVTQQSAAYASKRLGVILNAYTVYLDLWLCDLHGKVLANGRPDRYSVAGLDVSREPWFVQASRLTSGDDYAVGDISVAPGLKGAQVATYAASVRAGGESHGAPLGVLAIHFDWAPQAETIVRGVRIEPEEKTRTAVLLVDAHRRVIASSEGTSTLDQHFQIETGNQSHGFYTRSDGTTVAFHATPGYETYRGLGWHGVIVRRSD
;
A
#
# COMPACT_ATOMS: atom_id res chain seq x y z
N MET A 1 37.30 26.76 -8.63
CA MET A 1 37.87 25.41 -8.53
C MET A 1 37.25 24.77 -7.30
N PRO A 2 36.28 23.86 -7.41
CA PRO A 2 35.79 23.09 -6.27
C PRO A 2 36.64 21.84 -6.10
N LEU A 3 37.00 21.55 -4.84
CA LEU A 3 37.77 20.39 -4.42
C LEU A 3 36.95 19.11 -4.64
N PRO A 4 37.58 17.97 -4.98
CA PRO A 4 36.87 16.70 -5.13
C PRO A 4 36.46 16.14 -3.75
N ILE A 5 35.19 15.86 -3.61
CA ILE A 5 34.65 15.10 -2.47
C ILE A 5 35.13 13.65 -2.62
N SER A 6 35.99 13.22 -1.72
CA SER A 6 36.44 11.85 -1.56
C SER A 6 35.20 10.96 -1.30
N ALA A 7 34.95 10.02 -2.21
CA ALA A 7 34.00 8.93 -1.97
C ALA A 7 34.55 8.06 -0.83
N GLY A 8 33.89 8.05 0.29
CA GLY A 8 34.12 7.09 1.37
C GLY A 8 33.83 5.67 0.89
N PRO A 9 34.46 4.64 1.54
CA PRO A 9 34.27 3.26 1.15
C PRO A 9 32.79 2.87 1.31
N SER A 10 32.20 2.32 0.26
CA SER A 10 30.90 1.69 0.30
C SER A 10 30.99 0.51 1.29
N ALA A 11 30.37 0.64 2.45
CA ALA A 11 30.10 -0.48 3.33
C ALA A 11 29.12 -1.40 2.58
N GLY A 12 29.65 -2.40 1.90
CA GLY A 12 28.93 -3.58 1.48
C GLY A 12 28.57 -4.36 2.74
N GLU A 13 27.50 -3.97 3.43
CA GLU A 13 26.86 -4.86 4.38
C GLU A 13 26.36 -6.07 3.58
N ASN A 14 26.93 -7.24 3.90
CA ASN A 14 26.41 -8.55 3.50
C ASN A 14 25.05 -8.74 4.17
N THR A 15 24.03 -8.06 3.66
CA THR A 15 22.65 -8.35 4.04
C THR A 15 22.27 -9.66 3.35
N VAL A 16 22.40 -10.76 4.08
CA VAL A 16 21.91 -12.07 3.64
C VAL A 16 20.45 -11.92 3.32
N SER A 17 20.07 -12.17 2.08
CA SER A 17 18.67 -12.09 1.67
C SER A 17 17.87 -13.24 2.31
N ILE A 18 16.56 -13.02 2.49
CA ILE A 18 15.68 -14.07 3.03
C ILE A 18 15.70 -15.30 2.12
N SER A 19 15.83 -15.11 0.80
CA SER A 19 15.97 -16.21 -0.16
C SER A 19 17.23 -17.02 0.08
N GLU A 20 18.37 -16.38 0.35
CA GLU A 20 19.63 -17.05 0.70
C GLU A 20 19.50 -17.81 2.03
N LEU A 21 18.76 -17.28 3.02
CA LEU A 21 18.51 -18.00 4.28
C LEU A 21 17.68 -19.27 4.07
N ILE A 22 16.68 -19.22 3.19
CA ILE A 22 15.87 -20.40 2.85
C ILE A 22 16.73 -21.45 2.15
N GLU A 23 17.55 -21.04 1.19
CA GLU A 23 18.46 -21.94 0.46
C GLU A 23 19.46 -22.58 1.42
N LEU A 24 20.13 -21.78 2.28
CA LEU A 24 21.06 -22.27 3.29
C LEU A 24 20.41 -23.28 4.26
N THR A 25 19.15 -23.05 4.63
CA THR A 25 18.41 -23.97 5.51
C THR A 25 18.15 -25.31 4.82
N ASN A 26 17.85 -25.31 3.52
CA ASN A 26 17.68 -26.53 2.74
C ASN A 26 19.00 -27.29 2.53
N ASP A 27 20.09 -26.58 2.29
CA ASP A 27 21.44 -27.16 2.17
C ASP A 27 21.87 -27.80 3.47
N LEU A 28 21.61 -27.13 4.61
CA LEU A 28 21.88 -27.69 5.93
C LEU A 28 21.11 -28.99 6.18
N ARG A 29 19.82 -29.03 5.78
CA ARG A 29 18.99 -30.24 5.88
C ARG A 29 19.59 -31.39 5.10
N THR A 30 19.98 -31.16 3.86
CA THR A 30 20.54 -32.16 2.96
C THR A 30 21.87 -32.68 3.50
N SER A 31 22.77 -31.77 3.88
CA SER A 31 24.09 -32.12 4.44
C SER A 31 23.98 -32.90 5.76
N ALA A 32 23.07 -32.49 6.64
CA ALA A 32 22.86 -33.21 7.91
C ALA A 32 22.36 -34.64 7.66
N ALA A 33 21.37 -34.82 6.78
CA ALA A 33 20.86 -36.14 6.43
C ALA A 33 21.94 -37.06 5.83
N GLU A 34 22.77 -36.54 4.94
CA GLU A 34 23.88 -37.30 4.35
C GLU A 34 24.90 -37.78 5.39
N LYS A 35 25.30 -36.90 6.33
CA LYS A 35 26.25 -37.21 7.38
C LYS A 35 25.69 -38.27 8.34
N ILE A 36 24.45 -38.13 8.77
CA ILE A 36 23.79 -39.10 9.65
C ILE A 36 23.66 -40.47 8.97
N ASN A 37 23.27 -40.53 7.70
CA ASN A 37 23.20 -41.75 6.93
C ASN A 37 24.62 -42.42 6.81
N GLY A 38 25.66 -41.59 6.70
CA GLY A 38 27.06 -42.07 6.76
C GLY A 38 27.38 -42.73 8.07
N ILE A 39 27.06 -42.13 9.20
CA ILE A 39 27.28 -42.70 10.55
C ILE A 39 26.50 -44.01 10.70
N GLN A 40 25.26 -44.06 10.28
CA GLN A 40 24.41 -45.27 10.37
C GLN A 40 25.03 -46.46 9.57
N ARG A 41 25.55 -46.20 8.37
CA ARG A 41 26.22 -47.22 7.54
C ARG A 41 27.45 -47.77 8.21
N VAL A 42 28.33 -46.88 8.78
CA VAL A 42 29.55 -47.30 9.51
C VAL A 42 29.19 -48.11 10.74
N THR A 43 28.18 -47.66 11.50
CA THR A 43 27.68 -48.35 12.69
C THR A 43 27.13 -49.76 12.34
N GLY A 44 26.38 -49.87 11.25
CA GLY A 44 25.91 -51.16 10.75
C GLY A 44 27.08 -52.13 10.40
N SER A 45 28.11 -51.60 9.73
CA SER A 45 29.30 -52.39 9.42
C SER A 45 30.07 -52.85 10.66
N LEU A 46 30.17 -51.99 11.68
CA LEU A 46 30.80 -52.34 12.99
C LEU A 46 30.00 -53.44 13.70
N ARG A 47 28.67 -53.38 13.70
CA ARG A 47 27.82 -54.45 14.29
C ARG A 47 28.05 -55.78 13.61
N MET A 48 28.14 -55.82 12.28
CA MET A 48 28.40 -57.04 11.50
C MET A 48 29.81 -57.57 11.76
N LEU A 49 30.82 -56.69 11.84
CA LEU A 49 32.20 -57.07 12.17
C LEU A 49 32.29 -57.67 13.57
N ALA A 50 31.67 -57.05 14.57
CA ALA A 50 31.62 -57.57 15.92
C ALA A 50 30.90 -58.92 16.01
N LEU A 51 29.81 -59.10 15.30
CA LEU A 51 29.10 -60.39 15.23
C LEU A 51 29.99 -61.49 14.65
N ASN A 52 30.65 -61.24 13.54
CA ASN A 52 31.58 -62.18 12.91
C ASN A 52 32.75 -62.54 13.83
N ALA A 53 33.33 -61.57 14.53
CA ALA A 53 34.39 -61.77 15.51
C ALA A 53 33.91 -62.62 16.72
N MET A 54 32.69 -62.43 17.21
CA MET A 54 32.07 -63.26 18.25
C MET A 54 31.90 -64.71 17.79
N ILE A 55 31.46 -64.96 16.57
CA ILE A 55 31.29 -66.30 15.97
C ILE A 55 32.67 -67.01 15.91
N GLU A 56 33.71 -66.32 15.40
CA GLU A 56 35.02 -66.89 15.27
C GLU A 56 35.71 -67.13 16.62
N SER A 57 35.47 -66.23 17.60
CA SER A 57 35.94 -66.45 18.99
C SER A 57 35.31 -67.71 19.64
N ALA A 58 34.02 -67.94 19.38
CA ALA A 58 33.34 -69.13 19.86
C ALA A 58 33.91 -70.42 19.22
N ARG A 59 34.30 -70.37 17.95
CA ARG A 59 34.99 -71.51 17.28
C ARG A 59 36.35 -71.80 17.83
N ALA A 60 37.08 -70.78 18.27
CA ALA A 60 38.41 -70.95 18.83
C ALA A 60 38.42 -71.49 20.29
N GLY A 61 37.28 -71.69 20.91
CA GLY A 61 37.10 -72.28 22.25
C GLY A 61 37.80 -71.48 23.34
N THR A 62 38.63 -72.13 24.18
CA THR A 62 39.31 -71.47 25.30
C THR A 62 40.30 -70.41 24.86
N HIS A 63 40.90 -70.52 23.69
CA HIS A 63 41.85 -69.51 23.14
C HIS A 63 41.16 -68.25 22.60
N GLY A 64 39.84 -68.33 22.33
CA GLY A 64 39.04 -67.18 21.83
C GLY A 64 38.45 -66.25 22.91
N ARG A 65 38.52 -66.59 24.18
CA ARG A 65 37.83 -65.82 25.27
C ARG A 65 38.16 -64.36 25.31
N GLY A 66 39.42 -63.97 25.16
CA GLY A 66 39.78 -62.54 25.15
C GLY A 66 39.15 -61.75 23.96
N PHE A 67 39.16 -62.39 22.78
CA PHE A 67 38.54 -61.80 21.57
C PHE A 67 37.01 -61.68 21.67
N SER A 68 36.35 -62.61 22.34
CA SER A 68 34.92 -62.58 22.58
C SER A 68 34.50 -61.33 23.42
N VAL A 69 35.28 -60.98 24.46
CA VAL A 69 35.02 -59.80 25.28
C VAL A 69 35.13 -58.51 24.43
N VAL A 70 36.22 -58.37 23.64
CA VAL A 70 36.44 -57.22 22.78
C VAL A 70 35.33 -57.09 21.71
N ALA A 71 34.93 -58.21 21.10
CA ALA A 71 33.87 -58.22 20.13
C ALA A 71 32.50 -57.81 20.74
N ALA A 72 32.21 -58.27 21.97
CA ALA A 72 31.01 -57.84 22.69
C ALA A 72 31.00 -56.33 22.98
N GLU A 73 32.13 -55.77 23.39
CA GLU A 73 32.28 -54.35 23.67
C GLU A 73 32.16 -53.50 22.39
N VAL A 74 32.74 -53.90 21.26
CA VAL A 74 32.58 -53.25 19.95
C VAL A 74 31.11 -53.27 19.52
N ARG A 75 30.39 -54.36 19.76
CA ARG A 75 28.95 -54.46 19.46
C ARG A 75 28.12 -53.49 20.28
N GLU A 76 28.46 -53.36 21.59
CA GLU A 76 27.77 -52.42 22.49
C GLU A 76 28.06 -50.96 22.10
N ILE A 77 29.30 -50.61 21.81
CA ILE A 77 29.65 -49.27 21.27
C ILE A 77 28.89 -48.96 19.99
N ALA A 78 28.83 -49.89 19.05
CA ALA A 78 28.09 -49.71 17.83
C ALA A 78 26.56 -49.55 18.07
N ALA A 79 26.01 -50.24 19.08
CA ALA A 79 24.61 -50.04 19.48
C ALA A 79 24.36 -48.61 20.03
N ASN A 80 25.23 -48.14 20.90
CA ASN A 80 25.17 -46.82 21.51
C ASN A 80 25.32 -45.69 20.46
N VAL A 81 26.29 -45.82 19.53
CA VAL A 81 26.48 -44.88 18.42
C VAL A 81 25.23 -44.84 17.54
N GLY A 82 24.58 -45.99 17.30
CA GLY A 82 23.31 -46.06 16.57
C GLY A 82 22.19 -45.24 17.23
N LEU A 83 22.01 -45.40 18.54
CA LEU A 83 21.02 -44.65 19.32
C LEU A 83 21.29 -43.14 19.31
N ILE A 84 22.56 -42.75 19.52
CA ILE A 84 22.97 -41.33 19.46
C ILE A 84 22.70 -40.76 18.07
N SER A 85 22.98 -41.51 17.00
CA SER A 85 22.75 -41.07 15.63
C SER A 85 21.24 -40.87 15.31
N GLU A 86 20.39 -41.75 15.81
CA GLU A 86 18.92 -41.62 15.68
C GLU A 86 18.42 -40.40 16.45
N GLN A 87 18.89 -40.20 17.66
CA GLN A 87 18.50 -39.05 18.46
C GLN A 87 18.95 -37.74 17.81
N LEU A 88 20.23 -37.69 17.34
CA LEU A 88 20.77 -36.52 16.62
C LEU A 88 19.96 -36.21 15.36
N GLN A 89 19.58 -37.23 14.61
CA GLN A 89 18.72 -37.06 13.41
C GLN A 89 17.39 -36.40 13.76
N LYS A 90 16.74 -36.92 14.81
CA LYS A 90 15.44 -36.39 15.26
C LYS A 90 15.55 -34.92 15.72
N GLU A 91 16.57 -34.63 16.53
CA GLU A 91 16.78 -33.27 17.04
C GLU A 91 17.11 -32.26 15.95
N LEU A 92 18.07 -32.61 15.04
CA LEU A 92 18.46 -31.74 13.93
C LEU A 92 17.29 -31.50 12.97
N THR A 93 16.50 -32.52 12.62
CA THR A 93 15.34 -32.36 11.77
C THR A 93 14.34 -31.39 12.39
N ALA A 94 14.02 -31.54 13.67
CA ALA A 94 13.08 -30.65 14.37
C ALA A 94 13.61 -29.21 14.43
N GLN A 95 14.92 -29.01 14.66
CA GLN A 95 15.50 -27.65 14.70
C GLN A 95 15.50 -27.00 13.31
N ILE A 96 15.83 -27.75 12.26
CA ILE A 96 15.83 -27.24 10.88
C ILE A 96 14.40 -26.89 10.44
N ASP A 97 13.40 -27.72 10.76
CA ASP A 97 11.99 -27.44 10.45
C ASP A 97 11.50 -26.18 11.18
N SER A 98 11.88 -26.03 12.46
CA SER A 98 11.58 -24.82 13.23
C SER A 98 12.25 -23.58 12.63
N LEU A 99 13.52 -23.65 12.26
CA LEU A 99 14.25 -22.55 11.62
C LEU A 99 13.60 -22.17 10.28
N SER A 100 13.24 -23.13 9.45
CA SER A 100 12.57 -22.92 8.18
C SER A 100 11.23 -22.19 8.36
N ALA A 101 10.43 -22.64 9.34
CA ALA A 101 9.13 -21.99 9.65
C ALA A 101 9.31 -20.54 10.14
N HIS A 102 10.30 -20.28 11.00
CA HIS A 102 10.59 -18.93 11.48
C HIS A 102 11.08 -18.02 10.35
N THR A 103 11.98 -18.50 9.48
CA THR A 103 12.49 -17.75 8.34
C THR A 103 11.35 -17.37 7.39
N GLN A 104 10.45 -18.32 7.08
CA GLN A 104 9.27 -18.05 6.24
C GLN A 104 8.31 -17.03 6.88
N SER A 105 8.09 -17.14 8.19
CA SER A 105 7.27 -16.18 8.94
C SER A 105 7.87 -14.77 8.90
N MET A 106 9.19 -14.64 9.08
CA MET A 106 9.89 -13.36 8.97
C MET A 106 9.80 -12.79 7.56
N ALA A 107 9.93 -13.62 6.51
CA ALA A 107 9.78 -13.20 5.13
C ALA A 107 8.40 -12.61 4.86
N ASN A 108 7.36 -13.32 5.30
CA ASN A 108 5.98 -12.89 5.13
C ASN A 108 5.69 -11.59 5.91
N ALA A 109 6.21 -11.48 7.14
CA ALA A 109 6.06 -10.26 7.95
C ALA A 109 6.77 -9.06 7.31
N ALA A 110 8.01 -9.22 6.86
CA ALA A 110 8.76 -8.15 6.19
C ALA A 110 8.08 -7.67 4.91
N MET A 111 7.59 -8.63 4.10
CA MET A 111 6.82 -8.30 2.89
C MET A 111 5.51 -7.57 3.22
N GLY A 112 4.76 -8.07 4.20
CA GLY A 112 3.52 -7.44 4.64
C GLY A 112 3.74 -6.00 5.11
N THR A 113 4.78 -5.76 5.92
CA THR A 113 5.16 -4.41 6.39
C THR A 113 5.51 -3.50 5.20
N ARG A 114 6.34 -3.98 4.26
CA ARG A 114 6.66 -3.22 3.03
C ARG A 114 5.39 -2.85 2.24
N MET A 115 4.45 -3.77 2.11
CA MET A 115 3.18 -3.49 1.41
C MET A 115 2.33 -2.45 2.14
N VAL A 116 2.33 -2.44 3.47
CA VAL A 116 1.68 -1.40 4.28
C VAL A 116 2.31 -0.03 4.04
N ASP A 117 3.65 0.05 3.98
CA ASP A 117 4.36 1.30 3.68
C ASP A 117 4.05 1.81 2.26
N LEU A 118 3.92 0.92 1.28
CA LEU A 118 3.49 1.30 -0.07
C LEU A 118 2.04 1.80 -0.09
N ALA A 119 1.15 1.19 0.69
CA ALA A 119 -0.24 1.64 0.84
C ALA A 119 -0.31 3.02 1.49
N LEU A 120 0.49 3.25 2.55
CA LEU A 120 0.64 4.57 3.17
C LEU A 120 1.14 5.60 2.16
N ASN A 121 2.19 5.31 1.42
CA ASN A 121 2.75 6.23 0.43
C ASN A 121 1.70 6.67 -0.60
N ALA A 122 0.91 5.74 -1.12
CA ALA A 122 -0.15 6.05 -2.07
C ALA A 122 -1.20 6.99 -1.50
N ILE A 123 -1.70 6.72 -0.27
CA ILE A 123 -2.77 7.53 0.33
C ILE A 123 -2.24 8.87 0.87
N GLU A 124 -1.01 8.94 1.35
CA GLU A 124 -0.41 10.19 1.82
C GLU A 124 -0.19 11.19 0.68
N ILE A 125 0.21 10.74 -0.51
CA ILE A 125 0.33 11.59 -1.68
C ILE A 125 -1.04 12.17 -2.05
N ILE A 126 -2.11 11.38 -1.96
CA ILE A 126 -3.48 11.87 -2.18
C ILE A 126 -3.87 12.91 -1.13
N ASP A 127 -3.65 12.65 0.16
CA ASP A 127 -4.02 13.58 1.21
C ASP A 127 -3.34 14.95 1.05
N ARG A 128 -2.06 14.96 0.69
CA ARG A 128 -1.32 16.20 0.38
C ARG A 128 -1.91 16.94 -0.81
N ASN A 129 -2.20 16.22 -1.89
CA ASN A 129 -2.85 16.81 -3.07
C ASN A 129 -4.21 17.41 -2.71
N LEU A 130 -5.03 16.69 -1.96
CA LEU A 130 -6.37 17.14 -1.60
C LEU A 130 -6.37 18.29 -0.57
N TYR A 131 -5.39 18.34 0.32
CA TYR A 131 -5.17 19.48 1.20
C TYR A 131 -4.98 20.78 0.40
N GLU A 132 -4.16 20.77 -0.65
CA GLU A 132 -3.99 21.95 -1.50
C GLU A 132 -5.32 22.41 -2.12
N ARG A 133 -6.19 21.46 -2.50
CA ARG A 133 -7.54 21.81 -3.04
C ARG A 133 -8.38 22.57 -2.01
N THR A 134 -8.24 22.24 -0.72
CA THR A 134 -8.93 22.99 0.35
C THR A 134 -8.42 24.42 0.47
N CYS A 135 -7.12 24.62 0.24
CA CYS A 135 -6.51 25.95 0.25
C CYS A 135 -6.92 26.76 -0.98
N ASP A 136 -6.82 26.16 -2.17
CA ASP A 136 -7.15 26.77 -3.45
C ASP A 136 -8.59 27.32 -3.46
N VAL A 137 -9.57 26.50 -3.09
CA VAL A 137 -10.98 26.90 -3.15
C VAL A 137 -11.31 28.02 -2.19
N ARG A 138 -10.76 28.01 -0.97
CA ARG A 138 -10.95 29.07 0.02
C ARG A 138 -10.32 30.37 -0.45
N TRP A 139 -9.09 30.31 -0.97
CA TRP A 139 -8.40 31.49 -1.49
C TRP A 139 -9.12 32.08 -2.70
N TRP A 140 -9.45 31.25 -3.69
CA TRP A 140 -10.11 31.78 -4.91
C TRP A 140 -11.54 32.26 -4.67
N ALA A 141 -12.23 31.80 -3.64
CA ALA A 141 -13.52 32.31 -3.22
C ALA A 141 -13.43 33.79 -2.74
N THR A 142 -12.24 34.31 -2.44
CA THR A 142 -12.02 35.72 -2.06
C THR A 142 -11.58 36.61 -3.23
N ASP A 143 -11.40 36.08 -4.46
CA ASP A 143 -11.06 36.89 -5.64
C ASP A 143 -12.16 37.95 -5.87
N SER A 144 -11.78 39.22 -6.04
CA SER A 144 -12.71 40.32 -6.16
C SER A 144 -13.71 40.14 -7.29
N ALA A 145 -13.31 39.59 -8.43
CA ALA A 145 -14.23 39.34 -9.55
C ALA A 145 -15.27 38.27 -9.20
N VAL A 146 -14.92 37.26 -8.37
CA VAL A 146 -15.85 36.24 -7.86
C VAL A 146 -16.83 36.85 -6.87
N VAL A 147 -16.32 37.63 -5.90
CA VAL A 147 -17.11 38.33 -4.87
C VAL A 147 -18.07 39.34 -5.51
N ASP A 148 -17.58 40.19 -6.41
CA ASP A 148 -18.40 41.22 -7.09
C ASP A 148 -19.51 40.60 -7.94
N CYS A 149 -19.18 39.50 -8.66
CA CYS A 149 -20.21 38.81 -9.46
C CYS A 149 -21.27 38.15 -8.59
N ALA A 150 -20.89 37.49 -7.49
CA ALA A 150 -21.85 36.89 -6.57
C ALA A 150 -22.73 37.93 -5.87
N GLY A 151 -22.17 39.10 -5.54
CA GLY A 151 -22.89 40.20 -4.90
C GLY A 151 -23.82 41.00 -5.85
N ASN A 152 -23.47 41.11 -7.12
CA ASN A 152 -24.24 41.83 -8.13
C ASN A 152 -24.15 41.13 -9.49
N VAL A 153 -25.10 40.24 -9.75
CA VAL A 153 -25.14 39.40 -10.94
C VAL A 153 -25.58 40.23 -12.17
N THR A 154 -24.61 40.51 -13.03
CA THR A 154 -24.84 41.13 -14.35
C THR A 154 -24.09 40.33 -15.42
N GLN A 155 -24.46 40.48 -16.69
CA GLN A 155 -23.73 39.85 -17.79
C GLN A 155 -22.26 40.26 -17.79
N GLN A 156 -21.94 41.53 -17.45
CA GLN A 156 -20.58 42.03 -17.41
C GLN A 156 -19.77 41.43 -16.24
N SER A 157 -20.37 41.37 -15.01
CA SER A 157 -19.68 40.78 -13.85
C SER A 157 -19.45 39.26 -14.04
N ALA A 158 -20.43 38.54 -14.62
CA ALA A 158 -20.29 37.13 -14.93
C ALA A 158 -19.20 36.88 -15.98
N ALA A 159 -19.15 37.66 -17.07
CA ALA A 159 -18.09 37.56 -18.06
C ALA A 159 -16.70 37.89 -17.50
N TYR A 160 -16.61 38.87 -16.58
CA TYR A 160 -15.35 39.20 -15.92
C TYR A 160 -14.90 38.11 -14.93
N ALA A 161 -15.84 37.57 -14.15
CA ALA A 161 -15.55 36.41 -13.26
C ALA A 161 -15.08 35.20 -14.09
N SER A 162 -15.75 34.84 -15.18
CA SER A 162 -15.31 33.77 -16.07
C SER A 162 -13.90 33.98 -16.59
N LYS A 163 -13.58 35.21 -17.04
CA LYS A 163 -12.21 35.54 -17.48
C LYS A 163 -11.18 35.34 -16.39
N ARG A 164 -11.47 35.77 -15.16
CA ARG A 164 -10.55 35.63 -14.01
C ARG A 164 -10.36 34.17 -13.63
N LEU A 165 -11.44 33.40 -13.52
CA LEU A 165 -11.39 31.95 -13.28
C LEU A 165 -10.61 31.22 -14.38
N GLY A 166 -10.76 31.65 -15.64
CA GLY A 166 -9.97 31.14 -16.77
C GLY A 166 -8.47 31.39 -16.64
N VAL A 167 -8.06 32.56 -16.10
CA VAL A 167 -6.63 32.85 -15.82
C VAL A 167 -6.07 31.86 -14.80
N ILE A 168 -6.82 31.57 -13.73
CA ILE A 168 -6.45 30.58 -12.71
C ILE A 168 -6.28 29.20 -13.37
N LEU A 169 -7.27 28.75 -14.15
CA LEU A 169 -7.25 27.46 -14.84
C LEU A 169 -6.11 27.29 -15.86
N ASN A 170 -5.62 28.38 -16.42
CA ASN A 170 -4.46 28.34 -17.33
C ASN A 170 -3.15 28.07 -16.58
N ALA A 171 -3.08 28.42 -15.30
CA ALA A 171 -1.92 28.14 -14.44
C ALA A 171 -1.98 26.74 -13.81
N TYR A 172 -3.17 26.15 -13.68
CA TYR A 172 -3.40 24.87 -13.01
C TYR A 172 -3.92 23.80 -13.97
N THR A 173 -3.12 22.77 -14.20
CA THR A 173 -3.50 21.67 -15.13
C THR A 173 -4.39 20.59 -14.51
N VAL A 174 -4.54 20.63 -13.18
CA VAL A 174 -5.24 19.57 -12.41
C VAL A 174 -6.75 19.79 -12.28
N TYR A 175 -7.27 20.95 -12.72
CA TYR A 175 -8.69 21.26 -12.65
C TYR A 175 -9.33 21.20 -14.02
N LEU A 176 -10.54 20.61 -14.08
CA LEU A 176 -11.38 20.65 -15.27
C LEU A 176 -12.03 22.03 -15.44
N ASP A 177 -12.66 22.54 -14.39
CA ASP A 177 -13.32 23.83 -14.38
C ASP A 177 -13.53 24.35 -12.95
N LEU A 178 -13.84 25.66 -12.82
CA LEU A 178 -14.24 26.33 -11.60
C LEU A 178 -15.60 26.96 -11.84
N TRP A 179 -16.55 26.73 -10.92
CA TRP A 179 -17.92 27.22 -11.05
C TRP A 179 -18.28 28.17 -9.91
N LEU A 180 -18.73 29.37 -10.27
CA LEU A 180 -19.36 30.30 -9.34
C LEU A 180 -20.87 30.11 -9.38
N CYS A 181 -21.47 29.82 -8.22
CA CYS A 181 -22.91 29.62 -8.07
C CYS A 181 -23.52 30.71 -7.18
N ASP A 182 -24.77 31.05 -7.41
CA ASP A 182 -25.55 31.86 -6.45
C ASP A 182 -25.99 31.03 -5.23
N LEU A 183 -26.67 31.66 -4.27
CA LEU A 183 -27.18 31.00 -3.06
C LEU A 183 -28.28 29.97 -3.32
N HIS A 184 -28.88 29.97 -4.54
CA HIS A 184 -29.91 29.03 -4.95
C HIS A 184 -29.38 27.84 -5.75
N GLY A 185 -28.07 27.81 -6.01
CA GLY A 185 -27.40 26.73 -6.73
C GLY A 185 -27.41 26.90 -8.25
N LYS A 186 -27.68 28.09 -8.76
CA LYS A 186 -27.55 28.38 -10.18
C LYS A 186 -26.12 28.80 -10.50
N VAL A 187 -25.49 28.14 -11.47
CA VAL A 187 -24.16 28.50 -11.95
C VAL A 187 -24.21 29.84 -12.68
N LEU A 188 -23.50 30.84 -12.15
CA LEU A 188 -23.43 32.21 -12.67
C LEU A 188 -22.33 32.38 -13.71
N ALA A 189 -21.17 31.79 -13.44
CA ALA A 189 -19.97 31.88 -14.26
C ALA A 189 -19.11 30.64 -14.09
N ASN A 190 -18.32 30.30 -15.10
CA ASN A 190 -17.31 29.24 -15.03
C ASN A 190 -16.05 29.64 -15.80
N GLY A 191 -14.94 29.00 -15.46
CA GLY A 191 -13.63 29.39 -15.98
C GLY A 191 -13.32 28.95 -17.41
N ARG A 192 -14.05 27.94 -17.93
CA ARG A 192 -13.89 27.43 -19.31
C ARG A 192 -15.24 27.36 -20.05
N PRO A 193 -15.93 28.48 -20.25
CA PRO A 193 -17.27 28.49 -20.88
C PRO A 193 -17.28 27.93 -22.30
N ASP A 194 -16.19 28.09 -23.05
CA ASP A 194 -16.07 27.54 -24.40
C ASP A 194 -15.96 26.01 -24.42
N ARG A 195 -15.47 25.41 -23.33
CA ARG A 195 -15.34 23.95 -23.20
C ARG A 195 -16.55 23.31 -22.52
N TYR A 196 -17.12 24.02 -21.53
CA TYR A 196 -18.22 23.54 -20.69
C TYR A 196 -19.32 24.59 -20.59
N SER A 197 -20.46 24.32 -21.25
CA SER A 197 -21.64 25.23 -21.26
C SER A 197 -22.47 24.98 -20.00
N VAL A 198 -22.00 25.42 -18.85
CA VAL A 198 -22.66 25.18 -17.56
C VAL A 198 -23.33 26.40 -16.96
N ALA A 199 -23.20 27.57 -17.56
CA ALA A 199 -23.89 28.78 -17.12
C ALA A 199 -25.43 28.55 -17.12
N GLY A 200 -26.06 28.83 -15.96
CA GLY A 200 -27.47 28.57 -15.72
C GLY A 200 -27.83 27.16 -15.28
N LEU A 201 -26.88 26.23 -15.20
CA LEU A 201 -27.08 24.89 -14.63
C LEU A 201 -27.52 25.00 -13.16
N ASP A 202 -28.48 24.18 -12.76
CA ASP A 202 -28.93 24.05 -11.37
C ASP A 202 -28.17 22.94 -10.67
N VAL A 203 -27.39 23.29 -9.66
CA VAL A 203 -26.61 22.38 -8.81
C VAL A 203 -27.10 22.37 -7.35
N SER A 204 -28.31 22.91 -7.10
CA SER A 204 -28.88 23.05 -5.75
C SER A 204 -29.04 21.73 -5.00
N ARG A 205 -29.06 20.59 -5.70
CA ARG A 205 -29.16 19.23 -5.14
C ARG A 205 -27.84 18.50 -5.01
N GLU A 206 -26.77 19.07 -5.56
CA GLU A 206 -25.45 18.45 -5.48
C GLU A 206 -24.96 18.45 -4.02
N PRO A 207 -24.48 17.32 -3.50
CA PRO A 207 -24.07 17.20 -2.09
C PRO A 207 -23.03 18.25 -1.68
N TRP A 208 -22.05 18.53 -2.55
CA TRP A 208 -21.02 19.53 -2.30
C TRP A 208 -21.63 20.95 -2.19
N PHE A 209 -22.65 21.29 -3.01
CA PHE A 209 -23.31 22.59 -2.95
C PHE A 209 -24.14 22.73 -1.67
N VAL A 210 -24.94 21.69 -1.33
CA VAL A 210 -25.73 21.67 -0.10
C VAL A 210 -24.88 21.85 1.14
N GLN A 211 -23.70 21.25 1.18
CA GLN A 211 -22.75 21.42 2.29
C GLN A 211 -22.15 22.83 2.26
N ALA A 212 -21.63 23.29 1.11
CA ALA A 212 -20.98 24.59 0.98
C ALA A 212 -21.90 25.77 1.29
N SER A 213 -23.18 25.70 0.89
CA SER A 213 -24.18 26.75 1.17
C SER A 213 -24.51 26.92 2.66
N ARG A 214 -24.16 25.94 3.49
CA ARG A 214 -24.37 25.95 4.96
C ARG A 214 -23.14 26.32 5.77
N LEU A 215 -21.99 26.56 5.11
CA LEU A 215 -20.76 26.94 5.79
C LEU A 215 -20.96 28.30 6.50
N THR A 216 -20.49 28.37 7.74
CA THR A 216 -20.62 29.56 8.58
C THR A 216 -19.42 30.50 8.48
N SER A 217 -18.30 30.02 7.95
CA SER A 217 -17.07 30.78 7.74
C SER A 217 -16.53 30.62 6.32
N GLY A 218 -15.81 31.61 5.82
CA GLY A 218 -15.00 31.51 4.60
C GLY A 218 -13.73 30.67 4.79
N ASP A 219 -13.37 30.36 6.04
CA ASP A 219 -12.24 29.49 6.38
C ASP A 219 -12.60 28.00 6.26
N ASP A 220 -13.90 27.71 6.15
CA ASP A 220 -14.40 26.35 5.99
C ASP A 220 -14.55 25.98 4.49
N TYR A 221 -14.61 24.67 4.24
CA TYR A 221 -14.87 24.13 2.90
C TYR A 221 -15.79 22.92 2.98
N ALA A 222 -16.43 22.62 1.87
CA ALA A 222 -17.16 21.39 1.65
C ALA A 222 -16.42 20.52 0.62
N VAL A 223 -16.59 19.21 0.72
CA VAL A 223 -16.03 18.28 -0.25
C VAL A 223 -17.07 17.24 -0.64
N GLY A 224 -17.21 17.00 -1.95
CA GLY A 224 -18.01 15.91 -2.48
C GLY A 224 -17.20 14.64 -2.67
N ASP A 225 -17.86 13.49 -2.54
CA ASP A 225 -17.27 12.21 -2.93
C ASP A 225 -16.88 12.21 -4.41
N ILE A 226 -15.93 11.31 -4.77
CA ILE A 226 -15.61 11.11 -6.18
C ILE A 226 -16.86 10.69 -6.94
N SER A 227 -17.18 11.47 -7.95
CA SER A 227 -18.42 11.30 -8.74
C SER A 227 -18.20 11.60 -10.21
N VAL A 228 -19.11 11.12 -11.03
CA VAL A 228 -19.18 11.47 -12.47
C VAL A 228 -19.94 12.77 -12.62
N ALA A 229 -19.32 13.78 -13.24
CA ALA A 229 -19.92 15.10 -13.46
C ALA A 229 -20.47 15.24 -14.88
N PRO A 230 -21.80 15.18 -15.09
CA PRO A 230 -22.40 15.32 -16.44
C PRO A 230 -22.08 16.67 -17.11
N GLY A 231 -22.07 17.77 -16.34
CA GLY A 231 -21.69 19.11 -16.81
C GLY A 231 -20.24 19.23 -17.28
N LEU A 232 -19.37 18.26 -16.92
CA LEU A 232 -17.97 18.16 -17.32
C LEU A 232 -17.72 16.97 -18.27
N LYS A 233 -18.69 16.70 -19.15
CA LYS A 233 -18.61 15.62 -20.17
C LYS A 233 -18.45 14.22 -19.57
N GLY A 234 -18.98 13.98 -18.39
CA GLY A 234 -18.92 12.70 -17.72
C GLY A 234 -17.55 12.36 -17.09
N ALA A 235 -16.71 13.37 -16.85
CA ALA A 235 -15.45 13.17 -16.16
C ALA A 235 -15.67 12.81 -14.69
N GLN A 236 -14.76 12.00 -14.14
CA GLN A 236 -14.68 11.73 -12.70
C GLN A 236 -13.99 12.89 -12.00
N VAL A 237 -14.63 13.43 -10.99
CA VAL A 237 -14.15 14.61 -10.27
C VAL A 237 -14.17 14.43 -8.76
N ALA A 238 -13.19 15.06 -8.09
CA ALA A 238 -13.30 15.46 -6.70
C ALA A 238 -13.71 16.94 -6.66
N THR A 239 -14.86 17.24 -6.07
CA THR A 239 -15.36 18.62 -6.01
C THR A 239 -15.14 19.20 -4.63
N TYR A 240 -14.40 20.31 -4.57
CA TYR A 240 -14.23 21.13 -3.37
C TYR A 240 -14.99 22.44 -3.55
N ALA A 241 -15.67 22.90 -2.50
CA ALA A 241 -16.46 24.11 -2.56
C ALA A 241 -16.29 24.96 -1.31
N ALA A 242 -16.33 26.28 -1.47
CA ALA A 242 -16.27 27.24 -0.38
C ALA A 242 -17.33 28.32 -0.54
N SER A 243 -17.75 28.90 0.58
CA SER A 243 -18.68 30.03 0.61
C SER A 243 -17.99 31.29 0.09
N VAL A 244 -18.57 31.94 -0.93
CA VAL A 244 -18.19 33.29 -1.38
C VAL A 244 -18.88 34.29 -0.49
N ARG A 245 -18.13 35.21 0.10
CA ARG A 245 -18.65 36.15 1.12
C ARG A 245 -18.34 37.61 0.79
N ALA A 246 -19.18 38.49 1.31
CA ALA A 246 -19.05 39.93 1.11
C ALA A 246 -17.66 40.43 1.52
N GLY A 247 -17.04 41.21 0.64
CA GLY A 247 -15.68 41.72 0.83
C GLY A 247 -14.58 40.69 0.76
N GLY A 248 -14.87 39.41 0.49
CA GLY A 248 -13.91 38.30 0.57
C GLY A 248 -13.47 37.98 2.02
N GLU A 249 -14.22 38.45 3.00
CA GLU A 249 -13.91 38.28 4.42
C GLU A 249 -14.52 36.99 4.98
N SER A 250 -13.81 36.29 5.85
CA SER A 250 -14.24 35.01 6.43
C SER A 250 -15.61 35.04 7.08
N HIS A 251 -16.02 36.19 7.65
CA HIS A 251 -17.30 36.36 8.35
C HIS A 251 -18.25 37.33 7.64
N GLY A 252 -17.97 37.73 6.40
CA GLY A 252 -18.86 38.49 5.57
C GLY A 252 -20.18 37.77 5.31
N ALA A 253 -21.24 38.51 4.91
CA ALA A 253 -22.50 37.90 4.51
C ALA A 253 -22.28 36.91 3.34
N PRO A 254 -22.90 35.72 3.34
CA PRO A 254 -22.77 34.79 2.21
C PRO A 254 -23.42 35.38 0.95
N LEU A 255 -22.73 35.29 -0.18
CA LEU A 255 -23.14 35.78 -1.50
C LEU A 255 -23.36 34.64 -2.52
N GLY A 256 -22.62 33.55 -2.36
CA GLY A 256 -22.63 32.41 -3.27
C GLY A 256 -21.69 31.30 -2.85
N VAL A 257 -21.42 30.40 -3.76
CA VAL A 257 -20.52 29.26 -3.59
C VAL A 257 -19.55 29.19 -4.79
N LEU A 258 -18.27 29.09 -4.51
CA LEU A 258 -17.26 28.69 -5.51
C LEU A 258 -17.00 27.21 -5.39
N ALA A 259 -17.07 26.48 -6.52
CA ALA A 259 -16.68 25.08 -6.59
C ALA A 259 -15.50 24.90 -7.55
N ILE A 260 -14.57 24.04 -7.19
CA ILE A 260 -13.45 23.62 -8.02
C ILE A 260 -13.58 22.12 -8.31
N HIS A 261 -13.45 21.76 -9.58
CA HIS A 261 -13.60 20.37 -10.04
C HIS A 261 -12.22 19.82 -10.41
N PHE A 262 -11.64 19.09 -9.47
CA PHE A 262 -10.37 18.43 -9.65
C PHE A 262 -10.52 17.20 -10.55
N ASP A 263 -9.68 17.10 -11.61
CA ASP A 263 -9.70 16.01 -12.59
C ASP A 263 -9.16 14.73 -11.94
N TRP A 264 -10.05 13.93 -11.34
CA TRP A 264 -9.70 12.82 -10.48
C TRP A 264 -8.95 11.70 -11.21
N ALA A 265 -9.55 11.18 -12.30
CA ALA A 265 -9.09 9.94 -12.91
C ALA A 265 -7.60 9.96 -13.32
N PRO A 266 -7.08 10.95 -14.08
CA PRO A 266 -5.69 10.96 -14.51
C PRO A 266 -4.72 11.21 -13.35
N GLN A 267 -5.14 12.00 -12.33
CA GLN A 267 -4.29 12.28 -11.17
C GLN A 267 -4.14 11.05 -10.29
N ALA A 268 -5.25 10.40 -9.97
CA ALA A 268 -5.27 9.19 -9.16
C ALA A 268 -4.55 8.02 -9.86
N GLU A 269 -4.75 7.86 -11.19
CA GLU A 269 -4.05 6.86 -11.98
C GLU A 269 -2.52 7.06 -11.93
N THR A 270 -2.06 8.30 -12.07
CA THR A 270 -0.63 8.62 -11.96
C THR A 270 -0.06 8.22 -10.62
N ILE A 271 -0.79 8.41 -9.53
CA ILE A 271 -0.35 8.07 -8.18
C ILE A 271 -0.28 6.56 -8.00
N VAL A 272 -1.37 5.81 -8.30
CA VAL A 272 -1.39 4.36 -8.09
C VAL A 272 -0.40 3.61 -8.99
N ARG A 273 -0.13 4.11 -10.20
CA ARG A 273 0.90 3.56 -11.10
C ARG A 273 2.31 4.00 -10.73
N GLY A 274 2.44 5.13 -10.03
CA GLY A 274 3.71 5.67 -9.56
C GLY A 274 4.28 4.99 -8.33
N VAL A 275 3.52 4.14 -7.63
CA VAL A 275 4.01 3.36 -6.50
C VAL A 275 5.14 2.44 -6.94
N ARG A 276 6.26 2.48 -6.23
CA ARG A 276 7.48 1.74 -6.57
C ARG A 276 7.33 0.26 -6.22
N ILE A 277 6.93 -0.51 -7.23
CA ILE A 277 6.86 -1.97 -7.19
C ILE A 277 7.93 -2.50 -8.14
N GLU A 278 8.66 -3.53 -7.71
CA GLU A 278 9.69 -4.17 -8.53
C GLU A 278 9.08 -4.72 -9.83
N PRO A 279 9.80 -4.67 -10.95
CA PRO A 279 9.25 -5.08 -12.26
C PRO A 279 8.66 -6.48 -12.25
N GLU A 280 9.31 -7.41 -11.54
CA GLU A 280 8.91 -8.83 -11.44
C GLU A 280 7.60 -9.01 -10.64
N GLU A 281 7.30 -8.07 -9.74
CA GLU A 281 6.10 -8.09 -8.89
C GLU A 281 4.91 -7.35 -9.51
N LYS A 282 5.14 -6.49 -10.52
CA LYS A 282 4.08 -5.65 -11.11
C LYS A 282 2.91 -6.42 -11.70
N THR A 283 3.16 -7.59 -12.26
CA THR A 283 2.11 -8.41 -12.92
C THR A 283 1.14 -9.02 -11.92
N ARG A 284 1.54 -9.17 -10.68
CA ARG A 284 0.76 -9.79 -9.61
C ARG A 284 0.38 -8.83 -8.47
N THR A 285 0.80 -7.56 -8.57
CA THR A 285 0.55 -6.57 -7.51
C THR A 285 -0.29 -5.43 -8.05
N ALA A 286 -1.48 -5.25 -7.49
CA ALA A 286 -2.35 -4.11 -7.75
C ALA A 286 -2.25 -3.09 -6.63
N VAL A 287 -2.27 -1.81 -7.00
CA VAL A 287 -2.40 -0.66 -6.10
C VAL A 287 -3.78 -0.06 -6.28
N LEU A 288 -4.52 0.06 -5.19
CA LEU A 288 -5.87 0.60 -5.20
C LEU A 288 -5.99 1.79 -4.25
N LEU A 289 -6.86 2.73 -4.59
CA LEU A 289 -7.45 3.68 -3.64
C LEU A 289 -8.91 3.28 -3.45
N VAL A 290 -9.32 3.15 -2.19
CA VAL A 290 -10.66 2.70 -1.81
C VAL A 290 -11.29 3.74 -0.89
N ASP A 291 -12.51 4.19 -1.20
CA ASP A 291 -13.20 5.20 -0.41
C ASP A 291 -13.85 4.62 0.88
N ALA A 292 -14.48 5.49 1.65
CA ALA A 292 -15.18 5.12 2.89
C ALA A 292 -16.34 4.13 2.65
N HIS A 293 -16.91 4.10 1.44
CA HIS A 293 -17.97 3.19 1.03
C HIS A 293 -17.45 1.91 0.38
N ARG A 294 -16.14 1.66 0.43
CA ARG A 294 -15.47 0.50 -0.18
C ARG A 294 -15.49 0.50 -1.71
N ARG A 295 -15.79 1.62 -2.37
CA ARG A 295 -15.68 1.75 -3.82
C ARG A 295 -14.20 1.91 -4.20
N VAL A 296 -13.79 1.25 -5.28
CA VAL A 296 -12.46 1.45 -5.88
C VAL A 296 -12.50 2.75 -6.68
N ILE A 297 -11.84 3.77 -6.15
CA ILE A 297 -11.78 5.10 -6.77
C ILE A 297 -10.53 5.31 -7.64
N ALA A 298 -9.54 4.42 -7.54
CA ALA A 298 -8.39 4.32 -8.45
C ALA A 298 -7.80 2.92 -8.42
N SER A 299 -7.21 2.48 -9.54
CA SER A 299 -6.53 1.20 -9.69
C SER A 299 -5.34 1.30 -10.64
N SER A 300 -4.21 0.64 -10.28
CA SER A 300 -3.06 0.52 -11.18
C SER A 300 -3.31 -0.44 -12.37
N GLU A 301 -4.34 -1.27 -12.31
CA GLU A 301 -4.67 -2.26 -13.34
C GLU A 301 -5.59 -1.71 -14.43
N GLY A 302 -6.14 -0.52 -14.26
CA GLY A 302 -7.02 0.10 -15.27
C GLY A 302 -7.86 1.23 -14.68
N THR A 303 -8.67 1.86 -15.54
CA THR A 303 -9.53 2.96 -15.15
C THR A 303 -10.67 2.44 -14.28
N SER A 304 -10.82 2.98 -13.07
CA SER A 304 -11.94 2.69 -12.17
C SER A 304 -13.24 3.26 -12.76
N THR A 305 -14.30 2.44 -12.78
CA THR A 305 -15.66 2.86 -13.18
C THR A 305 -16.50 3.38 -12.02
N LEU A 306 -15.96 3.39 -10.79
CA LEU A 306 -16.63 3.66 -9.51
C LEU A 306 -17.71 2.63 -9.11
N ASP A 307 -17.94 1.60 -9.93
CA ASP A 307 -18.90 0.51 -9.64
C ASP A 307 -18.26 -0.66 -8.91
N GLN A 308 -16.92 -0.71 -8.91
CA GLN A 308 -16.16 -1.78 -8.26
C GLN A 308 -16.04 -1.52 -6.77
N HIS A 309 -16.24 -2.58 -5.98
CA HIS A 309 -16.06 -2.54 -4.53
C HIS A 309 -14.97 -3.50 -4.10
N PHE A 310 -14.14 -3.07 -3.16
CA PHE A 310 -13.10 -3.89 -2.57
C PHE A 310 -13.26 -3.97 -1.05
N GLN A 311 -13.53 -5.18 -0.54
CA GLN A 311 -13.68 -5.42 0.89
C GLN A 311 -12.29 -5.50 1.55
N ILE A 312 -12.09 -4.66 2.56
CA ILE A 312 -10.88 -4.61 3.38
C ILE A 312 -11.23 -5.12 4.78
N GLU A 313 -10.51 -6.14 5.24
CA GLU A 313 -10.65 -6.69 6.60
C GLU A 313 -9.74 -5.91 7.54
N THR A 314 -10.22 -4.76 8.02
CA THR A 314 -9.39 -3.85 8.85
C THR A 314 -9.27 -4.30 10.30
N GLY A 315 -10.23 -5.07 10.84
CA GLY A 315 -10.25 -5.42 12.26
C GLY A 315 -10.23 -4.20 13.20
N ASN A 316 -10.78 -3.05 12.77
CA ASN A 316 -10.71 -1.75 13.44
C ASN A 316 -9.29 -1.14 13.53
N GLN A 317 -8.35 -1.62 12.74
CA GLN A 317 -7.00 -1.06 12.64
C GLN A 317 -6.94 -0.01 11.53
N SER A 318 -6.09 1.00 11.70
CA SER A 318 -5.83 2.02 10.68
C SER A 318 -4.93 1.50 9.55
N HIS A 319 -4.12 0.49 9.83
CA HIS A 319 -3.21 -0.14 8.87
C HIS A 319 -2.94 -1.59 9.26
N GLY A 320 -2.50 -2.37 8.31
CA GLY A 320 -2.14 -3.76 8.52
C GLY A 320 -2.12 -4.56 7.21
N PHE A 321 -1.86 -5.85 7.35
CA PHE A 321 -1.96 -6.78 6.25
C PHE A 321 -2.53 -8.12 6.70
N TYR A 322 -3.10 -8.86 5.77
CA TYR A 322 -3.62 -10.21 5.97
C TYR A 322 -3.50 -11.01 4.67
N THR A 323 -3.51 -12.34 4.81
CA THR A 323 -3.51 -13.25 3.67
C THR A 323 -4.85 -13.95 3.59
N ARG A 324 -5.49 -13.91 2.43
CA ARG A 324 -6.75 -14.62 2.14
C ARG A 324 -6.51 -16.12 1.94
N SER A 325 -7.58 -16.90 1.96
CA SER A 325 -7.53 -18.35 1.76
C SER A 325 -7.01 -18.78 0.38
N ASP A 326 -7.08 -17.91 -0.61
CA ASP A 326 -6.53 -18.11 -1.96
C ASP A 326 -5.04 -17.76 -2.07
N GLY A 327 -4.38 -17.40 -0.96
CA GLY A 327 -2.98 -16.99 -0.91
C GLY A 327 -2.74 -15.52 -1.24
N THR A 328 -3.76 -14.75 -1.63
CA THR A 328 -3.64 -13.33 -1.89
C THR A 328 -3.33 -12.55 -0.62
N THR A 329 -2.24 -11.80 -0.62
CA THR A 329 -1.90 -10.89 0.49
C THR A 329 -2.46 -9.50 0.19
N VAL A 330 -3.18 -8.94 1.16
CA VAL A 330 -3.76 -7.60 1.13
C VAL A 330 -3.15 -6.78 2.24
N ALA A 331 -2.56 -5.64 1.90
CA ALA A 331 -2.11 -4.64 2.86
C ALA A 331 -2.91 -3.34 2.66
N PHE A 332 -3.17 -2.64 3.74
CA PHE A 332 -3.95 -1.41 3.72
C PHE A 332 -3.41 -0.38 4.70
N HIS A 333 -3.65 0.88 4.37
CA HIS A 333 -3.44 2.01 5.28
C HIS A 333 -4.57 3.01 5.09
N ALA A 334 -5.24 3.38 6.20
CA ALA A 334 -6.24 4.44 6.19
C ALA A 334 -5.56 5.80 5.97
N THR A 335 -6.32 6.77 5.42
CA THR A 335 -5.86 8.15 5.29
C THR A 335 -5.36 8.69 6.64
N PRO A 336 -4.10 9.16 6.73
CA PRO A 336 -3.60 9.81 7.94
C PRO A 336 -4.06 11.27 8.05
N GLY A 337 -4.52 11.85 6.92
CA GLY A 337 -4.68 13.28 6.79
C GLY A 337 -3.37 14.03 6.53
N TYR A 338 -3.48 15.33 6.29
CA TYR A 338 -2.33 16.21 6.13
C TYR A 338 -2.68 17.63 6.59
N GLU A 339 -1.87 18.21 7.50
CA GLU A 339 -2.11 19.52 8.10
C GLU A 339 -3.54 19.62 8.69
N THR A 340 -4.37 20.53 8.20
CA THR A 340 -5.77 20.70 8.64
C THR A 340 -6.74 19.77 7.91
N TYR A 341 -6.31 19.06 6.88
CA TYR A 341 -7.11 18.10 6.13
C TYR A 341 -7.14 16.75 6.84
N ARG A 342 -8.30 16.32 7.30
CA ARG A 342 -8.45 15.07 8.07
C ARG A 342 -8.65 13.82 7.21
N GLY A 343 -8.60 13.98 5.89
CA GLY A 343 -8.94 12.90 4.96
C GLY A 343 -10.44 12.62 4.87
N LEU A 344 -10.80 11.70 3.98
CA LEU A 344 -12.19 11.34 3.69
C LEU A 344 -12.51 9.88 4.11
N GLY A 345 -11.72 9.30 5.02
CA GLY A 345 -11.89 7.91 5.45
C GLY A 345 -11.48 6.89 4.36
N TRP A 346 -10.61 7.31 3.44
CA TRP A 346 -10.13 6.45 2.36
C TRP A 346 -8.97 5.56 2.80
N HIS A 347 -8.65 4.57 1.97
CA HIS A 347 -7.53 3.65 2.20
C HIS A 347 -6.69 3.53 0.94
N GLY A 348 -5.37 3.57 1.12
CA GLY A 348 -4.45 2.96 0.17
C GLY A 348 -4.44 1.46 0.38
N VAL A 349 -4.45 0.68 -0.69
CA VAL A 349 -4.50 -0.78 -0.62
C VAL A 349 -3.52 -1.37 -1.63
N ILE A 350 -2.74 -2.33 -1.18
CA ILE A 350 -1.86 -3.14 -2.02
C ILE A 350 -2.39 -4.57 -2.01
N VAL A 351 -2.64 -5.13 -3.18
CA VAL A 351 -3.12 -6.50 -3.36
C VAL A 351 -2.07 -7.28 -4.13
N ARG A 352 -1.49 -8.32 -3.52
CA ARG A 352 -0.50 -9.20 -4.15
C ARG A 352 -1.07 -10.61 -4.26
N ARG A 353 -1.23 -11.07 -5.49
CA ARG A 353 -1.70 -12.43 -5.79
C ARG A 353 -0.57 -13.44 -5.54
N SER A 354 -0.91 -14.65 -5.10
CA SER A 354 0.04 -15.78 -5.07
C SER A 354 0.42 -16.20 -6.50
N ASP A 355 1.53 -16.90 -6.61
CA ASP A 355 1.99 -17.48 -7.87
C ASP A 355 1.02 -18.57 -8.34
#